data_b3ef899316d639dcf48b54e2c9675dd5
#
_entry.id   b3ef899316d639dcf48b54e2c9675dd5
#
_cell.length_a   1.000
_cell.length_b   1.000
_cell.length_c   1.000
_cell.angle_alpha   90.00
_cell.angle_beta   90.00
_cell.angle_gamma   90.00
#
_symmetry.space_group_name_H-M   'P 1'
#
loop_
_entity.id
_entity.type
_entity.pdbx_description
1 polymer ?
#
loop_
_entity_poly.entity_id
_entity_poly.type
_entity_poly.pdbx_seq_one_letter_code
_entity_poly.pdbx_strand_id
1 'polypeptide(L)'
;MTQAMDDARLPRGLVLATLVPAVIGVVLLIAFVVAELAGSTAFIYGPAQNLAEAAAMADAAAVLRRLRAGEDPSAMVIVRPEVISSSVTRVSALEASIWGREVELVKLLDREGAIDAAQRRHLACLSQGLRADAITEYLAPNGTDGCNGDETLAQIQARSQ
;
A
#
# COMPACT_ATOMS: atom_id res chain seq x y z
N MET A 1 4.67 71.06 -15.93
CA MET A 1 4.13 69.86 -16.56
C MET A 1 4.28 68.72 -15.56
N THR A 2 3.27 68.50 -14.74
CA THR A 2 3.22 67.48 -13.69
C THR A 2 2.24 66.41 -14.16
N GLN A 3 2.76 65.27 -14.64
CA GLN A 3 1.96 64.10 -14.95
C GLN A 3 1.52 63.47 -13.63
N ALA A 4 0.21 63.53 -13.36
CA ALA A 4 -0.43 62.75 -12.35
C ALA A 4 -0.32 61.27 -12.74
N MET A 5 0.43 60.48 -11.94
CA MET A 5 0.37 59.01 -11.96
C MET A 5 -1.00 58.61 -11.42
N ASP A 6 -1.86 58.24 -12.36
CA ASP A 6 -3.19 57.70 -12.08
C ASP A 6 -2.97 56.30 -11.45
N ASP A 7 -3.20 56.20 -10.13
CA ASP A 7 -3.19 54.97 -9.38
C ASP A 7 -4.30 54.06 -9.92
N ALA A 8 -3.94 53.21 -10.87
CA ALA A 8 -4.78 52.13 -11.37
C ALA A 8 -5.12 51.17 -10.25
N ARG A 9 -6.16 51.49 -9.47
CA ARG A 9 -6.74 50.58 -8.49
C ARG A 9 -7.33 49.41 -9.24
N LEU A 10 -6.59 48.31 -9.33
CA LEU A 10 -7.08 47.00 -9.82
C LEU A 10 -8.40 46.69 -9.11
N PRO A 11 -9.48 46.41 -9.86
CA PRO A 11 -10.78 46.10 -9.26
C PRO A 11 -10.64 44.89 -8.35
N ARG A 12 -11.00 45.07 -7.08
CA ARG A 12 -10.92 44.00 -6.03
C ARG A 12 -11.55 42.68 -6.47
N GLY A 13 -12.53 42.71 -7.38
CA GLY A 13 -13.15 41.52 -7.96
C GLY A 13 -12.22 40.70 -8.83
N LEU A 14 -11.29 41.34 -9.56
CA LEU A 14 -10.35 40.63 -10.44
C LEU A 14 -9.27 39.91 -9.64
N VAL A 15 -8.82 40.51 -8.53
CA VAL A 15 -7.85 39.86 -7.60
C VAL A 15 -8.47 38.66 -6.89
N LEU A 16 -9.75 38.76 -6.49
CA LEU A 16 -10.47 37.63 -5.88
C LEU A 16 -10.68 36.48 -6.87
N ALA A 17 -11.03 36.80 -8.13
CA ALA A 17 -11.27 35.78 -9.16
C ALA A 17 -10.02 34.99 -9.52
N THR A 18 -8.82 35.58 -9.41
CA THR A 18 -7.55 34.88 -9.65
C THR A 18 -7.00 34.14 -8.43
N LEU A 19 -7.32 34.57 -7.20
CA LEU A 19 -6.89 33.97 -5.97
C LEU A 19 -7.65 32.66 -5.62
N VAL A 20 -8.95 32.60 -5.92
CA VAL A 20 -9.81 31.46 -5.60
C VAL A 20 -9.28 30.14 -6.20
N PRO A 21 -8.97 30.03 -7.50
CA PRO A 21 -8.44 28.78 -8.07
C PRO A 21 -7.06 28.40 -7.49
N ALA A 22 -6.23 29.40 -7.17
CA ALA A 22 -4.92 29.14 -6.56
C ALA A 22 -5.05 28.57 -5.14
N VAL A 23 -5.95 29.12 -4.33
CA VAL A 23 -6.24 28.62 -2.98
C VAL A 23 -6.81 27.20 -3.03
N ILE A 24 -7.76 26.92 -3.93
CA ILE A 24 -8.31 25.58 -4.12
C ILE A 24 -7.21 24.60 -4.52
N GLY A 25 -6.32 24.97 -5.46
CA GLY A 25 -5.20 24.14 -5.87
C GLY A 25 -4.25 23.81 -4.72
N VAL A 26 -3.92 24.78 -3.88
CA VAL A 26 -3.07 24.56 -2.70
C VAL A 26 -3.76 23.65 -1.66
N VAL A 27 -5.04 23.83 -1.40
CA VAL A 27 -5.80 22.99 -0.47
C VAL A 27 -5.86 21.55 -0.97
N LEU A 28 -6.12 21.34 -2.27
CA LEU A 28 -6.12 20.00 -2.87
C LEU A 28 -4.73 19.35 -2.82
N LEU A 29 -3.66 20.11 -3.07
CA LEU A 29 -2.29 19.62 -2.98
C LEU A 29 -1.95 19.18 -1.54
N ILE A 30 -2.30 19.98 -0.55
CA ILE A 30 -2.09 19.66 0.87
C ILE A 30 -2.88 18.41 1.24
N ALA A 31 -4.15 18.31 0.83
CA ALA A 31 -4.97 17.13 1.08
C ALA A 31 -4.37 15.87 0.45
N PHE A 32 -3.83 15.99 -0.77
CA PHE A 32 -3.17 14.88 -1.46
C PHE A 32 -1.88 14.47 -0.74
N VAL A 33 -1.03 15.42 -0.35
CA VAL A 33 0.21 15.13 0.40
C VAL A 33 -0.10 14.50 1.77
N VAL A 34 -1.14 14.96 2.46
CA VAL A 34 -1.55 14.37 3.74
C VAL A 34 -2.08 12.94 3.55
N ALA A 35 -2.82 12.69 2.47
CA ALA A 35 -3.29 11.34 2.14
C ALA A 35 -2.12 10.38 1.83
N GLU A 36 -1.13 10.83 1.08
CA GLU A 36 0.10 10.08 0.79
C GLU A 36 0.91 9.78 2.06
N LEU A 37 1.10 10.78 2.93
CA LEU A 37 1.81 10.62 4.20
C LEU A 37 1.06 9.71 5.19
N ALA A 38 -0.26 9.64 5.08
CA ALA A 38 -1.09 8.73 5.86
C ALA A 38 -1.08 7.28 5.32
N GLY A 39 -0.39 7.02 4.20
CA GLY A 39 -0.32 5.69 3.56
C GLY A 39 -1.70 5.18 3.09
N SER A 40 -2.61 6.09 2.82
CA SER A 40 -4.01 5.75 2.50
C SER A 40 -4.18 5.50 1.00
N THR A 41 -3.94 4.28 0.55
CA THR A 41 -4.35 3.80 -0.80
C THR A 41 -5.86 3.61 -0.93
N ALA A 42 -6.61 3.83 0.15
CA ALA A 42 -8.07 3.71 0.21
C ALA A 42 -8.82 4.60 -0.81
N PHE A 43 -8.18 5.66 -1.31
CA PHE A 43 -8.75 6.53 -2.36
C PHE A 43 -8.90 5.82 -3.71
N ILE A 44 -8.00 4.89 -4.04
CA ILE A 44 -7.99 4.19 -5.34
C ILE A 44 -8.80 2.90 -5.25
N TYR A 45 -8.64 2.13 -4.17
CA TYR A 45 -9.20 0.78 -4.04
C TYR A 45 -10.38 0.69 -3.07
N GLY A 46 -10.74 1.81 -2.40
CA GLY A 46 -11.68 1.81 -1.28
C GLY A 46 -11.09 1.16 -0.01
N PRO A 47 -11.86 1.12 1.08
CA PRO A 47 -11.38 0.54 2.34
C PRO A 47 -11.14 -0.97 2.20
N ALA A 48 -10.07 -1.47 2.82
CA ALA A 48 -9.75 -2.89 2.87
C ALA A 48 -10.88 -3.69 3.53
N GLN A 49 -11.32 -4.79 2.90
CA GLN A 49 -12.41 -5.62 3.40
C GLN A 49 -11.96 -6.69 4.40
N ASN A 50 -10.68 -7.10 4.33
CA ASN A 50 -10.07 -8.10 5.20
C ASN A 50 -8.60 -7.78 5.47
N LEU A 51 -7.96 -8.57 6.35
CA LEU A 51 -6.55 -8.36 6.74
C LEU A 51 -5.59 -8.48 5.55
N ALA A 52 -5.85 -9.42 4.62
CA ALA A 52 -4.97 -9.60 3.45
C ALA A 52 -5.05 -8.41 2.50
N GLU A 53 -6.23 -7.83 2.25
CA GLU A 53 -6.34 -6.60 1.47
C GLU A 53 -5.61 -5.42 2.14
N ALA A 54 -5.79 -5.26 3.46
CA ALA A 54 -5.07 -4.22 4.20
C ALA A 54 -3.54 -4.39 4.10
N ALA A 55 -3.06 -5.64 4.17
CA ALA A 55 -1.65 -5.96 4.03
C ALA A 55 -1.12 -5.71 2.61
N ALA A 56 -1.86 -6.13 1.57
CA ALA A 56 -1.48 -5.88 0.17
C ALA A 56 -1.43 -4.38 -0.17
N MET A 57 -2.33 -3.59 0.42
CA MET A 57 -2.39 -2.14 0.24
C MET A 57 -1.39 -1.37 1.11
N ALA A 58 -0.58 -2.05 1.91
CA ALA A 58 0.34 -1.47 2.90
C ALA A 58 -0.34 -0.52 3.90
N ASP A 59 -1.65 -0.70 4.18
CA ASP A 59 -2.40 0.10 5.16
C ASP A 59 -2.16 -0.45 6.58
N ALA A 60 -1.06 -0.04 7.20
CA ALA A 60 -0.67 -0.47 8.54
C ALA A 60 -1.74 -0.17 9.60
N ALA A 61 -2.50 0.93 9.44
CA ALA A 61 -3.56 1.27 10.38
C ALA A 61 -4.75 0.29 10.26
N ALA A 62 -5.14 -0.10 9.05
CA ALA A 62 -6.16 -1.11 8.83
C ALA A 62 -5.69 -2.48 9.31
N VAL A 63 -4.43 -2.86 9.03
CA VAL A 63 -3.83 -4.11 9.52
C VAL A 63 -3.90 -4.19 11.04
N LEU A 64 -3.45 -3.17 11.78
CA LEU A 64 -3.50 -3.15 13.23
C LEU A 64 -4.93 -3.23 13.78
N ARG A 65 -5.92 -2.57 13.15
CA ARG A 65 -7.32 -2.66 13.56
C ARG A 65 -7.85 -4.09 13.43
N ARG A 66 -7.52 -4.78 12.31
CA ARG A 66 -8.00 -6.13 12.03
C ARG A 66 -7.33 -7.19 12.91
N LEU A 67 -6.02 -7.06 13.15
CA LEU A 67 -5.30 -7.89 14.11
C LEU A 67 -5.91 -7.77 15.52
N ARG A 68 -6.23 -6.56 15.97
CA ARG A 68 -6.92 -6.35 17.25
C ARG A 68 -8.34 -6.90 17.28
N ALA A 69 -8.98 -7.03 16.12
CA ALA A 69 -10.28 -7.70 15.98
C ALA A 69 -10.16 -9.23 15.97
N GLY A 70 -8.92 -9.79 16.01
CA GLY A 70 -8.67 -11.23 16.07
C GLY A 70 -8.60 -11.91 14.70
N GLU A 71 -8.43 -11.16 13.60
CA GLU A 71 -8.20 -11.79 12.29
C GLU A 71 -6.83 -12.47 12.26
N ASP A 72 -6.80 -13.74 11.80
CA ASP A 72 -5.58 -14.56 11.72
C ASP A 72 -4.76 -14.19 10.49
N PRO A 73 -3.48 -13.78 10.64
CA PRO A 73 -2.60 -13.44 9.52
C PRO A 73 -2.32 -14.60 8.55
N SER A 74 -2.44 -15.84 9.03
CA SER A 74 -2.20 -17.06 8.25
C SER A 74 -3.45 -17.57 7.52
N ALA A 75 -4.63 -17.06 7.88
CA ALA A 75 -5.88 -17.48 7.26
C ALA A 75 -5.92 -17.11 5.77
N MET A 76 -6.31 -18.10 4.95
CA MET A 76 -6.49 -17.91 3.51
C MET A 76 -7.83 -17.23 3.23
N VAL A 77 -7.78 -15.99 2.77
CA VAL A 77 -8.97 -15.16 2.45
C VAL A 77 -9.01 -14.76 1.00
N ILE A 78 -10.19 -14.38 0.54
CA ILE A 78 -10.39 -13.88 -0.82
C ILE A 78 -10.06 -12.38 -0.84
N VAL A 79 -9.21 -12.00 -1.78
CA VAL A 79 -8.83 -10.62 -2.08
C VAL A 79 -9.50 -10.20 -3.39
N ARG A 80 -10.04 -8.99 -3.41
CA ARG A 80 -10.71 -8.41 -4.59
C ARG A 80 -9.76 -8.27 -5.77
N PRO A 81 -10.29 -8.28 -7.02
CA PRO A 81 -9.53 -7.91 -8.21
C PRO A 81 -8.87 -6.53 -8.03
N GLU A 82 -7.79 -6.32 -8.72
CA GLU A 82 -6.98 -5.09 -8.78
C GLU A 82 -6.14 -4.80 -7.52
N VAL A 83 -6.34 -5.50 -6.40
CA VAL A 83 -5.51 -5.31 -5.20
C VAL A 83 -4.17 -6.05 -5.33
N ILE A 84 -4.19 -7.31 -5.76
CA ILE A 84 -2.99 -8.14 -5.97
C ILE A 84 -2.86 -8.52 -7.45
N SER A 85 -3.96 -8.87 -8.08
CA SER A 85 -4.03 -9.29 -9.48
C SER A 85 -5.32 -8.79 -10.13
N SER A 86 -5.44 -8.90 -11.46
CA SER A 86 -6.68 -8.54 -12.18
C SER A 86 -7.86 -9.49 -11.90
N SER A 87 -7.62 -10.60 -11.21
CA SER A 87 -8.63 -11.59 -10.82
C SER A 87 -8.73 -11.74 -9.32
N VAL A 88 -9.84 -12.31 -8.86
CA VAL A 88 -10.04 -12.70 -7.46
C VAL A 88 -8.96 -13.71 -7.08
N THR A 89 -8.23 -13.46 -6.01
CA THR A 89 -7.11 -14.30 -5.58
C THR A 89 -7.27 -14.70 -4.11
N ARG A 90 -6.90 -15.95 -3.79
CA ARG A 90 -6.94 -16.45 -2.42
C ARG A 90 -5.54 -16.47 -1.83
N VAL A 91 -5.31 -15.64 -0.84
CA VAL A 91 -3.99 -15.47 -0.18
C VAL A 91 -4.15 -15.24 1.33
N SER A 92 -3.09 -15.50 2.09
CA SER A 92 -2.99 -15.07 3.48
C SER A 92 -2.56 -13.60 3.58
N ALA A 93 -2.74 -12.97 4.73
CA ALA A 93 -2.25 -11.62 4.94
C ALA A 93 -0.72 -11.55 4.90
N LEU A 94 -0.04 -12.61 5.31
CA LEU A 94 1.41 -12.75 5.19
C LEU A 94 1.87 -12.78 3.73
N GLU A 95 1.23 -13.58 2.87
CA GLU A 95 1.51 -13.56 1.43
C GLU A 95 1.19 -12.18 0.84
N ALA A 96 0.02 -11.61 1.16
CA ALA A 96 -0.43 -10.33 0.65
C ALA A 96 0.51 -9.16 1.02
N SER A 97 1.14 -9.19 2.19
CA SER A 97 2.07 -8.15 2.63
C SER A 97 3.33 -8.04 1.75
N ILE A 98 3.71 -9.12 1.05
CA ILE A 98 4.84 -9.10 0.11
C ILE A 98 4.53 -8.19 -1.09
N TRP A 99 3.27 -8.13 -1.57
CA TRP A 99 2.84 -7.19 -2.62
C TRP A 99 2.87 -5.74 -2.15
N GLY A 100 2.57 -5.50 -0.85
CA GLY A 100 2.68 -4.17 -0.24
C GLY A 100 4.10 -3.63 -0.18
N ARG A 101 5.13 -4.49 -0.30
CA ARG A 101 6.57 -4.16 -0.29
C ARG A 101 7.04 -3.40 0.95
N GLU A 102 6.26 -3.43 2.03
CA GLU A 102 6.59 -2.73 3.28
C GLU A 102 7.16 -3.74 4.30
N VAL A 103 8.48 -3.73 4.49
CA VAL A 103 9.18 -4.71 5.34
C VAL A 103 8.73 -4.64 6.80
N GLU A 104 8.40 -3.46 7.31
CA GLU A 104 7.93 -3.31 8.70
C GLU A 104 6.56 -3.95 8.91
N LEU A 105 5.71 -3.95 7.87
CA LEU A 105 4.43 -4.63 7.91
C LEU A 105 4.60 -6.16 7.93
N VAL A 106 5.54 -6.68 7.12
CA VAL A 106 5.90 -8.11 7.15
C VAL A 106 6.40 -8.52 8.52
N LYS A 107 7.29 -7.71 9.14
CA LYS A 107 7.80 -7.96 10.50
C LYS A 107 6.69 -7.92 11.56
N LEU A 108 5.72 -7.02 11.40
CA LEU A 108 4.56 -6.95 12.28
C LEU A 108 3.74 -8.23 12.19
N LEU A 109 3.38 -8.66 10.99
CA LEU A 109 2.59 -9.86 10.75
C LEU A 109 3.33 -11.15 11.14
N ASP A 110 4.66 -11.21 10.95
CA ASP A 110 5.50 -12.33 11.40
C ASP A 110 5.43 -12.50 12.93
N ARG A 111 5.49 -11.41 13.68
CA ARG A 111 5.38 -11.44 15.14
C ARG A 111 4.01 -11.91 15.63
N GLU A 112 2.95 -11.52 14.95
CA GLU A 112 1.58 -11.88 15.32
C GLU A 112 1.18 -13.29 14.81
N GLY A 113 1.72 -13.72 13.67
CA GLY A 113 1.33 -14.94 12.99
C GLY A 113 2.19 -16.18 13.32
N ALA A 114 3.30 -16.03 14.08
CA ALA A 114 4.22 -17.12 14.44
C ALA A 114 4.61 -18.01 13.24
N ILE A 115 5.19 -17.40 12.19
CA ILE A 115 5.56 -18.05 10.93
C ILE A 115 6.50 -19.25 11.18
N ASP A 116 6.12 -20.43 10.70
CA ASP A 116 6.99 -21.61 10.75
C ASP A 116 8.10 -21.55 9.68
N ALA A 117 9.07 -22.47 9.74
CA ALA A 117 10.22 -22.48 8.84
C ALA A 117 9.83 -22.75 7.38
N ALA A 118 8.80 -23.55 7.12
CA ALA A 118 8.34 -23.86 5.76
C ALA A 118 7.62 -22.65 5.15
N GLN A 119 6.76 -22.00 5.92
CA GLN A 119 6.06 -20.76 5.54
C GLN A 119 7.05 -19.62 5.32
N ARG A 120 8.05 -19.45 6.18
CA ARG A 120 9.12 -18.47 6.02
C ARG A 120 9.86 -18.63 4.70
N ARG A 121 10.22 -19.88 4.36
CA ARG A 121 10.86 -20.20 3.07
C ARG A 121 9.94 -19.88 1.90
N HIS A 122 8.66 -20.24 1.96
CA HIS A 122 7.67 -19.92 0.93
C HIS A 122 7.57 -18.39 0.70
N LEU A 123 7.46 -17.60 1.78
CA LEU A 123 7.40 -16.13 1.70
C LEU A 123 8.71 -15.53 1.17
N ALA A 124 9.87 -16.10 1.50
CA ALA A 124 11.16 -15.66 0.95
C ALA A 124 11.23 -15.91 -0.56
N CYS A 125 10.77 -17.07 -1.04
CA CYS A 125 10.69 -17.36 -2.48
C CYS A 125 9.73 -16.42 -3.19
N LEU A 126 8.57 -16.12 -2.59
CA LEU A 126 7.60 -15.18 -3.11
C LEU A 126 8.20 -13.77 -3.21
N SER A 127 8.88 -13.30 -2.15
CA SER A 127 9.49 -11.97 -2.14
C SER A 127 10.60 -11.84 -3.19
N GLN A 128 11.37 -12.91 -3.45
CA GLN A 128 12.36 -12.96 -4.52
C GLN A 128 11.68 -12.85 -5.90
N GLY A 129 10.61 -13.58 -6.15
CA GLY A 129 9.84 -13.49 -7.41
C GLY A 129 9.26 -12.10 -7.65
N LEU A 130 8.84 -11.41 -6.60
CA LEU A 130 8.34 -10.04 -6.65
C LEU A 130 9.44 -8.97 -6.61
N ARG A 131 10.72 -9.36 -6.52
CA ARG A 131 11.87 -8.45 -6.39
C ARG A 131 11.73 -7.49 -5.20
N ALA A 132 11.26 -8.01 -4.07
CA ALA A 132 11.12 -7.29 -2.82
C ALA A 132 12.35 -7.53 -1.93
N ASP A 133 13.51 -7.02 -2.35
CA ASP A 133 14.84 -7.38 -1.81
C ASP A 133 14.93 -7.19 -0.29
N ALA A 134 14.42 -6.09 0.27
CA ALA A 134 14.44 -5.83 1.71
C ALA A 134 13.63 -6.88 2.50
N ILE A 135 12.54 -7.39 1.93
CA ILE A 135 11.72 -8.45 2.55
C ILE A 135 12.44 -9.80 2.41
N THR A 136 13.05 -10.05 1.25
CA THR A 136 13.84 -11.26 1.02
C THR A 136 14.99 -11.36 2.02
N GLU A 137 15.74 -10.28 2.23
CA GLU A 137 16.82 -10.20 3.21
C GLU A 137 16.32 -10.45 4.64
N TYR A 138 15.17 -9.92 5.00
CA TYR A 138 14.56 -10.15 6.32
C TYR A 138 14.14 -11.63 6.52
N LEU A 139 13.49 -12.23 5.52
CA LEU A 139 12.96 -13.60 5.62
C LEU A 139 14.05 -14.67 5.46
N ALA A 140 15.07 -14.41 4.65
CA ALA A 140 16.16 -15.33 4.34
C ALA A 140 17.54 -14.64 4.36
N PRO A 141 18.03 -14.20 5.53
CA PRO A 141 19.31 -13.48 5.64
C PRO A 141 20.53 -14.31 5.20
N ASN A 142 20.40 -15.62 5.17
CA ASN A 142 21.46 -16.54 4.71
C ASN A 142 21.31 -16.97 3.23
N GLY A 143 20.41 -16.33 2.50
CA GLY A 143 20.13 -16.63 1.10
C GLY A 143 18.88 -17.46 0.87
N THR A 144 18.46 -17.51 -0.39
CA THR A 144 17.24 -18.18 -0.85
C THR A 144 17.56 -19.42 -1.68
N ASP A 145 18.56 -20.21 -1.26
CA ASP A 145 18.98 -21.40 -1.98
C ASP A 145 17.80 -22.37 -2.22
N GLY A 146 17.60 -22.76 -3.48
CA GLY A 146 16.52 -23.65 -3.89
C GLY A 146 15.16 -22.96 -4.04
N CYS A 147 15.11 -21.62 -4.00
CA CYS A 147 13.90 -20.86 -4.35
C CYS A 147 13.71 -20.78 -5.85
N ASN A 148 12.45 -20.95 -6.31
CA ASN A 148 12.00 -20.57 -7.64
C ASN A 148 10.85 -19.57 -7.48
N GLY A 149 11.19 -18.27 -7.47
CA GLY A 149 10.22 -17.20 -7.25
C GLY A 149 9.11 -17.16 -8.31
N ASP A 150 9.44 -17.46 -9.58
CA ASP A 150 8.46 -17.46 -10.67
C ASP A 150 7.46 -18.62 -10.52
N GLU A 151 7.90 -19.80 -10.07
CA GLU A 151 7.03 -20.93 -9.76
C GLU A 151 6.11 -20.62 -8.59
N THR A 152 6.62 -19.98 -7.54
CA THR A 152 5.83 -19.57 -6.38
C THR A 152 4.75 -18.57 -6.78
N LEU A 153 5.07 -17.59 -7.62
CA LEU A 153 4.08 -16.64 -8.17
C LEU A 153 3.03 -17.34 -9.02
N ALA A 154 3.43 -18.26 -9.89
CA ALA A 154 2.50 -19.04 -10.73
C ALA A 154 1.54 -19.87 -9.88
N GLN A 155 1.99 -20.48 -8.77
CA GLN A 155 1.13 -21.21 -7.83
C GLN A 155 0.08 -20.32 -7.17
N ILE A 156 0.42 -19.09 -6.80
CA ILE A 156 -0.54 -18.15 -6.22
C ILE A 156 -1.54 -17.69 -7.28
N GLN A 157 -1.09 -17.40 -8.48
CA GLN A 157 -1.97 -17.05 -9.61
C GLN A 157 -2.93 -18.18 -9.98
N ALA A 158 -2.51 -19.43 -9.88
CA ALA A 158 -3.38 -20.59 -10.11
C ALA A 158 -4.51 -20.72 -9.09
N ARG A 159 -4.38 -20.12 -7.88
CA ARG A 159 -5.45 -20.06 -6.87
C ARG A 159 -6.54 -19.04 -7.21
N SER A 160 -6.35 -18.26 -8.27
CA SER A 160 -7.28 -17.21 -8.73
C SER A 160 -8.30 -17.70 -9.76
N GLN A 161 -8.26 -18.96 -10.12
CA GLN A 161 -9.22 -19.62 -11.01
C GLN A 161 -10.22 -20.43 -10.17
#